data_2a2454e252cc50f43c9d1c97595f50b1
#
_entry.id   2a2454e252cc50f43c9d1c97595f50b1
#
_cell.length_a   1.000
_cell.length_b   1.000
_cell.length_c   1.000
_cell.angle_alpha   90.00
_cell.angle_beta   90.00
_cell.angle_gamma   90.00
#
_symmetry.space_group_name_H-M   'P 1'
#
loop_
_entity.id
_entity.type
_entity.pdbx_description
1 polymer ?
#
loop_
_entity_poly.entity_id
_entity_poly.type
_entity_poly.pdbx_seq_one_letter_code
_entity_poly.pdbx_strand_id
1 'polypeptide(L)'
;MISIARRCVVPLWVLIAAVWGGSAMAATQSFQVPLVGSQEVPSVETAGMGMAELSYDPATRMVTWTITYAGLSGPVTMAHFHGPAAKGESAAPQVWLTKQGSPADNPIKGEATLTPDQAKEFLAGKWYVNLHTQAHPAGEIRGQVAPAKG
;
A
#
# COMPACT_ATOMS: atom_id res chain seq x y z
N MET A 1 11.39 73.34 -47.48
CA MET A 1 12.09 72.52 -46.46
C MET A 1 11.12 71.48 -45.97
N ILE A 2 11.26 70.20 -46.40
CA ILE A 2 10.36 69.09 -46.02
C ILE A 2 11.10 68.23 -45.03
N SER A 3 10.59 68.18 -43.78
CA SER A 3 11.15 67.37 -42.71
C SER A 3 10.56 65.99 -42.76
N ILE A 4 11.41 64.97 -43.03
CA ILE A 4 11.02 63.56 -43.07
C ILE A 4 11.25 63.00 -41.67
N ALA A 5 10.13 62.73 -40.91
CA ALA A 5 10.18 62.03 -39.66
C ALA A 5 10.35 60.51 -39.85
N ARG A 6 11.50 59.98 -39.45
CA ARG A 6 11.78 58.55 -39.46
C ARG A 6 11.06 57.89 -38.24
N ARG A 7 10.07 57.05 -38.53
CA ARG A 7 9.44 56.18 -37.51
C ARG A 7 10.35 54.97 -37.27
N CYS A 8 10.90 54.87 -36.05
CA CYS A 8 11.56 53.65 -35.60
C CYS A 8 10.51 52.60 -35.28
N VAL A 9 10.51 51.53 -36.02
CA VAL A 9 9.71 50.32 -35.69
C VAL A 9 10.56 49.43 -34.80
N VAL A 10 10.17 49.28 -33.55
CA VAL A 10 10.79 48.36 -32.59
C VAL A 10 10.13 47.00 -32.77
N PRO A 11 10.85 45.92 -33.12
CA PRO A 11 10.24 44.61 -33.22
C PRO A 11 9.95 44.07 -31.79
N LEU A 12 8.68 43.76 -31.53
CA LEU A 12 8.21 43.11 -30.30
C LEU A 12 8.57 41.61 -30.39
N TRP A 13 9.64 41.20 -29.72
CA TRP A 13 9.98 39.78 -29.56
C TRP A 13 9.05 39.17 -28.51
N VAL A 14 8.07 38.39 -28.96
CA VAL A 14 7.23 37.56 -28.09
C VAL A 14 8.05 36.34 -27.64
N LEU A 15 8.53 36.37 -26.42
CA LEU A 15 9.14 35.20 -25.76
C LEU A 15 8.03 34.20 -25.40
N ILE A 16 7.88 33.15 -26.21
CA ILE A 16 7.04 32.02 -25.88
C ILE A 16 7.82 31.15 -24.87
N ALA A 17 7.50 31.29 -23.59
CA ALA A 17 7.99 30.38 -22.54
C ALA A 17 7.26 29.05 -22.72
N ALA A 18 7.94 28.03 -23.24
CA ALA A 18 7.45 26.65 -23.26
C ALA A 18 7.49 26.12 -21.83
N VAL A 19 6.32 26.04 -21.19
CA VAL A 19 6.17 25.36 -19.89
C VAL A 19 6.24 23.86 -20.15
N TRP A 20 7.38 23.25 -19.94
CA TRP A 20 7.52 21.80 -19.90
C TRP A 20 6.89 21.29 -18.59
N GLY A 21 5.63 20.92 -18.67
CA GLY A 21 4.96 20.20 -17.61
C GLY A 21 5.53 18.78 -17.51
N GLY A 22 6.60 18.61 -16.75
CA GLY A 22 7.07 17.28 -16.36
C GLY A 22 6.01 16.63 -15.49
N SER A 23 5.37 15.54 -15.96
CA SER A 23 4.53 14.70 -15.09
C SER A 23 5.44 14.07 -14.03
N ALA A 24 5.38 14.58 -12.81
CA ALA A 24 6.03 13.94 -11.68
C ALA A 24 5.38 12.55 -11.50
N MET A 25 6.10 11.48 -11.81
CA MET A 25 5.70 10.13 -11.46
C MET A 25 5.65 10.05 -9.94
N ALA A 26 4.51 9.63 -9.40
CA ALA A 26 4.39 9.44 -7.95
C ALA A 26 5.37 8.35 -7.52
N ALA A 27 6.14 8.61 -6.46
CA ALA A 27 7.14 7.67 -5.96
C ALA A 27 6.50 6.43 -5.33
N THR A 28 7.21 5.30 -5.40
CA THR A 28 6.85 4.08 -4.67
C THR A 28 6.75 4.37 -3.17
N GLN A 29 5.70 3.87 -2.54
CA GLN A 29 5.44 4.05 -1.11
C GLN A 29 5.76 2.76 -0.36
N SER A 30 6.46 2.87 0.78
CA SER A 30 6.80 1.73 1.62
C SER A 30 6.09 1.83 2.97
N PHE A 31 5.66 0.67 3.51
CA PHE A 31 4.96 0.57 4.78
C PHE A 31 5.58 -0.54 5.62
N GLN A 32 5.65 -0.32 6.93
CA GLN A 32 5.95 -1.37 7.91
C GLN A 32 4.74 -1.55 8.80
N VAL A 33 4.19 -2.75 8.81
CA VAL A 33 2.96 -3.09 9.51
C VAL A 33 3.25 -4.15 10.57
N PRO A 34 3.35 -3.76 11.85
CA PRO A 34 3.46 -4.72 12.94
C PRO A 34 2.19 -5.57 13.05
N LEU A 35 2.36 -6.89 13.17
CA LEU A 35 1.27 -7.86 13.31
C LEU A 35 1.30 -8.42 14.74
N VAL A 36 0.19 -8.26 15.46
CA VAL A 36 0.04 -8.71 16.85
C VAL A 36 -1.37 -9.20 17.12
N GLY A 37 -1.53 -10.11 18.08
CA GLY A 37 -2.83 -10.66 18.46
C GLY A 37 -3.79 -9.63 19.04
N SER A 38 -3.27 -8.60 19.71
CA SER A 38 -4.10 -7.52 20.29
C SER A 38 -4.79 -6.63 19.24
N GLN A 39 -4.42 -6.71 17.97
CA GLN A 39 -5.12 -6.03 16.87
C GLN A 39 -6.22 -6.89 16.23
N GLU A 40 -6.33 -8.17 16.57
CA GLU A 40 -7.45 -9.02 16.14
C GLU A 40 -8.79 -8.51 16.69
N VAL A 41 -9.88 -8.93 16.06
CA VAL A 41 -11.25 -8.56 16.46
C VAL A 41 -12.11 -9.84 16.54
N PRO A 42 -12.42 -10.32 17.75
CA PRO A 42 -11.89 -9.89 19.06
C PRO A 42 -10.38 -10.13 19.20
N SER A 43 -9.72 -9.45 20.13
CA SER A 43 -8.29 -9.62 20.39
C SER A 43 -7.93 -11.04 20.76
N VAL A 44 -6.75 -11.51 20.34
CA VAL A 44 -6.23 -12.85 20.60
C VAL A 44 -5.02 -12.75 21.53
N GLU A 45 -5.07 -13.51 22.63
CA GLU A 45 -3.92 -13.69 23.52
C GLU A 45 -2.97 -14.73 22.91
N THR A 46 -1.85 -14.27 22.38
CA THR A 46 -0.83 -15.10 21.74
C THR A 46 0.56 -14.52 21.95
N ALA A 47 1.58 -15.37 21.94
CA ALA A 47 2.98 -14.95 21.84
C ALA A 47 3.37 -14.60 20.38
N GLY A 48 2.44 -14.85 19.44
CA GLY A 48 2.64 -14.59 18.01
C GLY A 48 2.87 -13.11 17.70
N MET A 49 3.87 -12.85 16.86
CA MET A 49 4.16 -11.53 16.35
C MET A 49 4.68 -11.62 14.92
N GLY A 50 4.53 -10.54 14.15
CA GLY A 50 5.04 -10.45 12.80
C GLY A 50 5.30 -9.03 12.36
N MET A 51 5.93 -8.91 11.19
CA MET A 51 6.15 -7.65 10.50
C MET A 51 5.86 -7.86 9.02
N ALA A 52 4.96 -7.05 8.47
CA ALA A 52 4.75 -6.98 7.03
C ALA A 52 5.44 -5.73 6.48
N GLU A 53 6.43 -5.96 5.63
CA GLU A 53 7.08 -4.93 4.82
C GLU A 53 6.36 -4.89 3.48
N LEU A 54 5.71 -3.76 3.18
CA LEU A 54 4.92 -3.57 1.99
C LEU A 54 5.51 -2.45 1.14
N SER A 55 5.42 -2.62 -0.19
CA SER A 55 5.77 -1.58 -1.15
C SER A 55 4.63 -1.44 -2.15
N TYR A 56 4.20 -0.21 -2.43
CA TYR A 56 3.14 0.10 -3.39
C TYR A 56 3.67 1.03 -4.48
N ASP A 57 3.55 0.61 -5.73
CA ASP A 57 3.86 1.40 -6.91
C ASP A 57 2.57 2.04 -7.47
N PRO A 58 2.42 3.36 -7.40
CA PRO A 58 1.23 4.05 -7.88
C PRO A 58 1.09 4.04 -9.41
N ALA A 59 2.18 3.87 -10.16
CA ALA A 59 2.13 3.82 -11.62
C ALA A 59 1.47 2.53 -12.13
N THR A 60 1.73 1.41 -11.46
CA THR A 60 1.22 0.08 -11.82
C THR A 60 0.10 -0.41 -10.91
N ARG A 61 -0.12 0.25 -9.77
CA ARG A 61 -0.97 -0.19 -8.65
C ARG A 61 -0.53 -1.54 -8.08
N MET A 62 0.73 -1.88 -8.22
CA MET A 62 1.28 -3.12 -7.70
C MET A 62 1.65 -2.96 -6.23
N VAL A 63 1.18 -3.85 -5.39
CA VAL A 63 1.64 -4.03 -4.02
C VAL A 63 2.51 -5.28 -3.95
N THR A 64 3.69 -5.15 -3.32
CA THR A 64 4.56 -6.29 -2.99
C THR A 64 4.65 -6.42 -1.47
N TRP A 65 4.89 -7.64 -0.99
CA TRP A 65 5.03 -7.89 0.44
C TRP A 65 6.15 -8.88 0.76
N THR A 66 6.75 -8.65 1.93
CA THR A 66 7.58 -9.62 2.65
C THR A 66 7.10 -9.63 4.09
N ILE A 67 6.57 -10.77 4.56
CA ILE A 67 6.01 -10.89 5.89
C ILE A 67 6.81 -11.93 6.67
N THR A 68 7.42 -11.48 7.77
CA THR A 68 8.10 -12.35 8.74
C THR A 68 7.22 -12.52 9.99
N TYR A 69 7.29 -13.66 10.62
CA TYR A 69 6.52 -13.94 11.84
C TYR A 69 7.23 -14.96 12.72
N ALA A 70 6.89 -14.95 14.01
CA ALA A 70 7.41 -15.89 15.01
C ALA A 70 6.41 -16.08 16.14
N GLY A 71 6.58 -17.16 16.92
CA GLY A 71 5.83 -17.41 18.16
C GLY A 71 4.35 -17.72 17.96
N LEU A 72 3.91 -18.06 16.74
CA LEU A 72 2.53 -18.46 16.46
C LEU A 72 2.21 -19.82 17.10
N SER A 73 0.94 -20.09 17.36
CA SER A 73 0.42 -21.33 17.94
C SER A 73 0.58 -22.55 17.05
N GLY A 74 0.95 -22.36 15.78
CA GLY A 74 1.19 -23.41 14.79
C GLY A 74 1.54 -22.83 13.42
N PRO A 75 1.67 -23.68 12.40
CA PRO A 75 1.92 -23.25 11.04
C PRO A 75 0.84 -22.28 10.53
N VAL A 76 1.24 -21.28 9.75
CA VAL A 76 0.29 -20.40 9.07
C VAL A 76 -0.46 -21.20 8.03
N THR A 77 -1.78 -21.25 8.14
CA THR A 77 -2.67 -21.94 7.21
C THR A 77 -3.11 -21.06 6.07
N MET A 78 -3.28 -19.77 6.36
CA MET A 78 -3.72 -18.74 5.40
C MET A 78 -3.19 -17.37 5.82
N ALA A 79 -3.00 -16.48 4.87
CA ALA A 79 -2.78 -15.06 5.12
C ALA A 79 -3.45 -14.23 4.03
N HIS A 80 -4.03 -13.09 4.42
CA HIS A 80 -4.78 -12.22 3.52
C HIS A 80 -4.52 -10.74 3.79
N PHE A 81 -4.71 -9.92 2.76
CA PHE A 81 -5.22 -8.57 2.95
C PHE A 81 -6.73 -8.62 3.06
N HIS A 82 -7.28 -7.91 4.02
CA HIS A 82 -8.71 -7.69 4.21
C HIS A 82 -9.04 -6.21 4.07
N GLY A 83 -10.26 -5.89 3.66
CA GLY A 83 -10.76 -4.51 3.54
C GLY A 83 -12.07 -4.40 2.75
N PRO A 84 -12.67 -3.19 2.71
CA PRO A 84 -12.31 -2.03 3.52
C PRO A 84 -12.83 -2.13 4.95
N ALA A 85 -11.99 -1.80 5.92
CA ALA A 85 -12.36 -1.69 7.33
C ALA A 85 -11.46 -0.68 8.04
N ALA A 86 -12.02 0.05 9.00
CA ALA A 86 -11.24 0.84 9.93
C ALA A 86 -10.54 -0.07 10.98
N LYS A 87 -9.56 0.47 11.70
CA LYS A 87 -8.94 -0.24 12.81
C LYS A 87 -9.99 -0.65 13.84
N GLY A 88 -10.00 -1.94 14.22
CA GLY A 88 -11.00 -2.49 15.15
C GLY A 88 -12.27 -3.00 14.49
N GLU A 89 -12.36 -2.97 13.17
CA GLU A 89 -13.46 -3.53 12.38
C GLU A 89 -12.96 -4.69 11.53
N SER A 90 -13.83 -5.61 11.16
CA SER A 90 -13.53 -6.77 10.31
C SER A 90 -14.12 -6.59 8.92
N ALA A 91 -13.43 -7.10 7.91
CA ALA A 91 -13.87 -7.11 6.51
C ALA A 91 -13.53 -8.43 5.82
N ALA A 92 -14.09 -8.64 4.63
CA ALA A 92 -13.80 -9.79 3.80
C ALA A 92 -12.35 -9.76 3.24
N PRO A 93 -11.76 -10.94 2.92
CA PRO A 93 -10.49 -11.02 2.21
C PRO A 93 -10.57 -10.32 0.84
N GLN A 94 -9.53 -9.59 0.50
CA GLN A 94 -9.37 -8.91 -0.79
C GLN A 94 -8.26 -9.54 -1.64
N VAL A 95 -7.14 -9.90 -1.02
CA VAL A 95 -5.98 -10.51 -1.69
C VAL A 95 -5.41 -11.62 -0.83
N TRP A 96 -5.18 -12.78 -1.43
CA TRP A 96 -4.45 -13.87 -0.81
C TRP A 96 -2.95 -13.57 -0.79
N LEU A 97 -2.34 -13.65 0.39
CA LEU A 97 -0.90 -13.45 0.58
C LEU A 97 -0.11 -14.76 0.53
N THR A 98 -0.81 -15.88 0.71
CA THR A 98 -0.26 -17.24 0.61
C THR A 98 -0.91 -17.99 -0.53
N LYS A 99 -0.23 -19.02 -1.03
CA LYS A 99 -0.85 -19.95 -1.98
C LYS A 99 -1.91 -20.78 -1.27
N GLN A 100 -3.14 -20.71 -1.76
CA GLN A 100 -4.26 -21.44 -1.19
C GLN A 100 -3.99 -22.95 -1.14
N GLY A 101 -4.26 -23.57 0.01
CA GLY A 101 -4.10 -25.01 0.21
C GLY A 101 -2.66 -25.50 0.40
N SER A 102 -1.70 -24.59 0.60
CA SER A 102 -0.31 -24.92 0.90
C SER A 102 0.12 -24.25 2.21
N PRO A 103 0.99 -24.89 2.99
CA PRO A 103 1.63 -24.23 4.13
C PRO A 103 2.34 -22.95 3.67
N ALA A 104 2.30 -21.94 4.52
CA ALA A 104 2.99 -20.69 4.23
C ALA A 104 4.50 -20.80 4.48
N ASP A 105 5.30 -20.25 3.58
CA ASP A 105 6.73 -20.04 3.83
C ASP A 105 6.94 -18.93 4.88
N ASN A 106 8.11 -18.91 5.51
CA ASN A 106 8.55 -17.79 6.34
C ASN A 106 9.93 -17.33 5.86
N PRO A 107 10.05 -16.15 5.25
CA PRO A 107 9.00 -15.12 5.05
C PRO A 107 7.97 -15.47 3.96
N ILE A 108 6.72 -14.99 4.15
CA ILE A 108 5.70 -14.99 3.10
C ILE A 108 6.04 -13.85 2.14
N LYS A 109 6.17 -14.16 0.85
CA LYS A 109 6.48 -13.16 -0.19
C LYS A 109 5.50 -13.26 -1.34
N GLY A 110 5.21 -12.11 -1.96
CA GLY A 110 4.37 -12.06 -3.14
C GLY A 110 4.09 -10.65 -3.62
N GLU A 111 3.24 -10.58 -4.63
CA GLU A 111 2.80 -9.33 -5.24
C GLU A 111 1.38 -9.47 -5.78
N ALA A 112 0.68 -8.35 -5.91
CA ALA A 112 -0.62 -8.27 -6.57
C ALA A 112 -0.82 -6.89 -7.18
N THR A 113 -1.50 -6.84 -8.33
CA THR A 113 -1.97 -5.58 -8.90
C THR A 113 -3.37 -5.29 -8.39
N LEU A 114 -3.53 -4.15 -7.73
CA LEU A 114 -4.81 -3.73 -7.17
C LEU A 114 -5.70 -3.10 -8.25
N THR A 115 -7.01 -3.28 -8.14
CA THR A 115 -7.96 -2.46 -8.90
C THR A 115 -7.87 -1.00 -8.45
N PRO A 116 -8.38 -0.03 -9.23
CA PRO A 116 -8.38 1.38 -8.80
C PRO A 116 -9.06 1.62 -7.44
N ASP A 117 -10.17 0.94 -7.17
CA ASP A 117 -10.90 1.05 -5.90
C ASP A 117 -10.12 0.43 -4.74
N GLN A 118 -9.55 -0.76 -4.94
CA GLN A 118 -8.68 -1.42 -3.96
C GLN A 118 -7.45 -0.56 -3.62
N ALA A 119 -6.81 0.06 -4.62
CA ALA A 119 -5.68 0.95 -4.41
C ALA A 119 -6.08 2.18 -3.57
N LYS A 120 -7.25 2.78 -3.86
CA LYS A 120 -7.79 3.89 -3.08
C LYS A 120 -8.05 3.52 -1.61
N GLU A 121 -8.63 2.35 -1.37
CA GLU A 121 -8.90 1.85 -0.02
C GLU A 121 -7.60 1.51 0.74
N PHE A 122 -6.64 0.86 0.06
CA PHE A 122 -5.32 0.54 0.60
C PHE A 122 -4.58 1.81 1.04
N LEU A 123 -4.48 2.82 0.16
CA LEU A 123 -3.84 4.10 0.45
C LEU A 123 -4.58 4.92 1.51
N ALA A 124 -5.88 4.72 1.66
CA ALA A 124 -6.67 5.35 2.72
C ALA A 124 -6.50 4.68 4.10
N GLY A 125 -5.66 3.62 4.21
CA GLY A 125 -5.46 2.90 5.46
C GLY A 125 -6.64 2.03 5.88
N LYS A 126 -7.48 1.62 4.93
CA LYS A 126 -8.68 0.81 5.19
C LYS A 126 -8.44 -0.70 4.99
N TRP A 127 -7.20 -1.11 4.84
CA TRP A 127 -6.85 -2.51 4.72
C TRP A 127 -6.03 -2.98 5.91
N TYR A 128 -6.06 -4.28 6.18
CA TYR A 128 -5.21 -4.91 7.18
C TYR A 128 -4.66 -6.24 6.69
N VAL A 129 -3.49 -6.62 7.22
CA VAL A 129 -2.88 -7.93 7.06
C VAL A 129 -3.37 -8.82 8.19
N ASN A 130 -3.68 -10.08 7.89
CA ASN A 130 -4.12 -11.07 8.86
C ASN A 130 -3.48 -12.43 8.56
N LEU A 131 -2.89 -13.07 9.58
CA LEU A 131 -2.34 -14.42 9.52
C LEU A 131 -3.18 -15.37 10.37
N HIS A 132 -3.54 -16.51 9.79
CA HIS A 132 -4.38 -17.52 10.41
C HIS A 132 -3.58 -18.78 10.70
N THR A 133 -3.92 -19.46 11.80
CA THR A 133 -3.40 -20.78 12.16
C THR A 133 -4.56 -21.74 12.39
N GLN A 134 -4.26 -23.02 12.59
CA GLN A 134 -5.30 -24.00 12.91
C GLN A 134 -5.98 -23.69 14.25
N ALA A 135 -5.24 -23.19 15.24
CA ALA A 135 -5.78 -22.80 16.54
C ALA A 135 -6.62 -21.52 16.48
N HIS A 136 -6.31 -20.64 15.53
CA HIS A 136 -6.98 -19.36 15.33
C HIS A 136 -7.41 -19.20 13.86
N PRO A 137 -8.46 -19.92 13.43
CA PRO A 137 -8.91 -19.91 12.04
C PRO A 137 -9.53 -18.57 11.61
N ALA A 138 -9.94 -17.72 12.55
CA ALA A 138 -10.41 -16.36 12.29
C ALA A 138 -9.28 -15.33 12.18
N GLY A 139 -8.07 -15.69 12.60
CA GLY A 139 -6.86 -14.89 12.63
C GLY A 139 -6.14 -14.99 13.97
N GLU A 140 -4.82 -15.06 13.96
CA GLU A 140 -4.01 -15.10 15.17
C GLU A 140 -3.27 -13.77 15.40
N ILE A 141 -2.72 -13.19 14.34
CA ILE A 141 -2.07 -11.88 14.38
C ILE A 141 -2.53 -11.01 13.22
N ARG A 142 -2.70 -9.73 13.49
CA ARG A 142 -3.23 -8.74 12.56
C ARG A 142 -2.49 -7.41 12.67
N GLY A 143 -2.42 -6.66 11.58
CA GLY A 143 -1.92 -5.29 11.56
C GLY A 143 -2.65 -4.42 10.53
N GLN A 144 -3.07 -3.23 10.95
CA GLN A 144 -3.68 -2.25 10.04
C GLN A 144 -2.61 -1.62 9.14
N VAL A 145 -2.86 -1.61 7.82
CA VAL A 145 -2.01 -0.91 6.87
C VAL A 145 -2.28 0.59 7.04
N ALA A 146 -1.37 1.27 7.71
CA ALA A 146 -1.44 2.72 7.85
C ALA A 146 -0.38 3.33 6.94
N PRO A 147 -0.76 4.13 5.93
CA PRO A 147 0.20 4.81 5.08
C PRO A 147 1.15 5.67 5.92
N ALA A 148 2.43 5.72 5.53
CA ALA A 148 3.38 6.63 6.12
C ALA A 148 2.81 8.05 5.99
N LYS A 149 2.70 8.75 7.12
CA LYS A 149 2.37 10.17 7.10
C LYS A 149 3.53 10.87 6.41
N GLY A 150 3.30 11.38 5.21
CA GLY A 150 4.23 12.21 4.47
C GLY A 150 4.55 13.51 5.20
#